data_00d202fb98491233c7faba0e4b15dc7c
#
_entry.id   00d202fb98491233c7faba0e4b15dc7c
#
_cell.length_a   1.000
_cell.length_b   1.000
_cell.length_c   1.000
_cell.angle_alpha   90.00
_cell.angle_beta   90.00
_cell.angle_gamma   90.00
#
_symmetry.space_group_name_H-M   'P 1'
#
loop_
_entity.id
_entity.type
_entity.pdbx_description
1 polymer ?
#
loop_
_entity_poly.entity_id
_entity_poly.type
_entity_poly.pdbx_seq_one_letter_code
_entity_poly.pdbx_strand_id
1 'polypeptide(L)'
;EDTEEGYIEIVRKFVEENPDKEVYSGMGWINPAFDKLGPDKKSLDRVCSDKPVILQSGDGHSVWGNSRAIELAGVSAETPDPEGGTIERDTDGSPRGAFREQAQDMLRDLIPEPTIEEYKKLIMLFQDMMASYGHTAVFDPMVDLDSNMLEAYRELDREGMLKIKFGLAYLSAPENPELLLERCREIPRFNSGKLIEGTFVKVFVDGVVEGGTAYLKEAYCNRPGYFGEALWSQDKLNRFCEAVDKAGYDIHF
;
A
#
# COMPACT_ATOMS: atom_id res chain seq x y z
N GLU A 1 14.55 13.41 7.65
CA GLU A 1 16.02 13.49 7.49
C GLU A 1 16.45 12.34 6.58
N ASP A 2 17.42 12.60 5.69
CA ASP A 2 17.78 11.65 4.63
C ASP A 2 19.03 10.83 5.01
N THR A 3 19.12 10.42 6.28
CA THR A 3 20.21 9.59 6.81
C THR A 3 19.67 8.45 7.66
N GLU A 4 20.41 7.35 7.73
CA GLU A 4 20.04 6.19 8.57
C GLU A 4 19.83 6.59 10.03
N GLU A 5 20.77 7.37 10.60
CA GLU A 5 20.68 7.85 11.98
C GLU A 5 19.44 8.72 12.21
N GLY A 6 19.09 9.57 11.24
CA GLY A 6 17.87 10.40 11.30
C GLY A 6 16.60 9.57 11.36
N TYR A 7 16.51 8.51 10.53
CA TYR A 7 15.39 7.58 10.61
C TYR A 7 15.33 6.83 11.93
N ILE A 8 16.46 6.36 12.44
CA ILE A 8 16.54 5.65 13.72
C ILE A 8 16.08 6.54 14.88
N GLU A 9 16.44 7.82 14.89
CA GLU A 9 15.99 8.75 15.92
C GLU A 9 14.47 8.99 15.89
N ILE A 10 13.89 9.13 14.69
CA ILE A 10 12.44 9.25 14.51
C ILE A 10 11.74 8.00 15.03
N VAL A 11 12.24 6.81 14.66
CA VAL A 11 11.66 5.53 15.11
C VAL A 11 11.79 5.39 16.62
N ARG A 12 12.92 5.74 17.21
CA ARG A 12 13.13 5.72 18.67
C ARG A 12 12.07 6.55 19.39
N LYS A 13 11.91 7.79 18.98
CA LYS A 13 10.91 8.69 19.55
C LYS A 13 9.51 8.11 19.43
N PHE A 14 9.15 7.56 18.26
CA PHE A 14 7.84 6.96 18.05
C PHE A 14 7.61 5.74 18.95
N VAL A 15 8.60 4.87 19.12
CA VAL A 15 8.54 3.70 20.01
C VAL A 15 8.35 4.14 21.47
N GLU A 16 9.11 5.13 21.92
CA GLU A 16 9.01 5.67 23.29
C GLU A 16 7.64 6.32 23.57
N GLU A 17 7.07 7.01 22.59
CA GLU A 17 5.77 7.66 22.69
C GLU A 17 4.58 6.69 22.57
N ASN A 18 4.80 5.45 22.07
CA ASN A 18 3.75 4.48 21.80
C ASN A 18 4.07 3.08 22.36
N PRO A 19 4.34 2.94 23.68
CA PRO A 19 4.82 1.68 24.26
C PRO A 19 3.83 0.52 24.17
N ASP A 20 2.54 0.81 24.03
CA ASP A 20 1.47 -0.19 24.00
C ASP A 20 1.22 -0.82 22.62
N LYS A 21 1.88 -0.33 21.56
CA LYS A 21 1.75 -0.94 20.23
C LYS A 21 2.44 -2.30 20.19
N GLU A 22 1.80 -3.26 19.52
CA GLU A 22 2.36 -4.60 19.29
C GLU A 22 3.26 -4.63 18.05
N VAL A 23 3.01 -3.74 17.07
CA VAL A 23 3.79 -3.58 15.85
C VAL A 23 4.05 -2.11 15.62
N TYR A 24 5.29 -1.74 15.34
CA TYR A 24 5.65 -0.40 14.92
C TYR A 24 5.79 -0.35 13.41
N SER A 25 4.95 0.45 12.77
CA SER A 25 5.00 0.65 11.32
C SER A 25 5.15 2.12 10.96
N GLY A 26 5.80 2.38 9.84
CA GLY A 26 6.01 3.72 9.32
C GLY A 26 6.41 3.69 7.85
N MET A 27 6.61 4.87 7.24
CA MET A 27 7.02 4.98 5.86
C MET A 27 7.87 6.21 5.61
N GLY A 28 8.58 6.22 4.48
CA GLY A 28 9.22 7.43 3.98
C GLY A 28 10.76 7.40 3.95
N TRP A 29 11.40 6.26 4.29
CA TRP A 29 12.84 6.16 4.07
C TRP A 29 13.17 6.07 2.58
N ILE A 30 14.37 6.52 2.19
CA ILE A 30 14.80 6.55 0.79
C ILE A 30 16.08 5.73 0.58
N ASN A 31 16.14 5.02 -0.55
CA ASN A 31 17.30 4.18 -0.90
C ASN A 31 18.66 4.91 -0.87
N PRO A 32 18.79 6.18 -1.31
CA PRO A 32 20.06 6.91 -1.26
C PRO A 32 20.67 7.11 0.15
N ALA A 33 19.90 6.92 1.21
CA ALA A 33 20.39 7.01 2.58
C ALA A 33 21.24 5.79 3.03
N PHE A 34 21.25 4.73 2.22
CA PHE A 34 21.84 3.43 2.53
C PHE A 34 22.81 2.97 1.44
N ASP A 35 23.53 1.88 1.72
CA ASP A 35 24.34 1.19 0.71
C ASP A 35 23.47 0.43 -0.32
N LYS A 36 24.10 -0.27 -1.25
CA LYS A 36 23.40 -1.00 -2.33
C LYS A 36 22.48 -2.12 -1.83
N LEU A 37 22.79 -2.71 -0.67
CA LEU A 37 21.96 -3.75 -0.05
C LEU A 37 20.80 -3.17 0.75
N GLY A 38 20.74 -1.84 0.88
CA GLY A 38 19.71 -1.17 1.67
C GLY A 38 19.95 -1.25 3.18
N PRO A 39 18.93 -0.92 3.98
CA PRO A 39 19.04 -0.82 5.43
C PRO A 39 19.29 -2.16 6.13
N ASP A 40 20.04 -2.10 7.25
CA ASP A 40 20.33 -3.26 8.11
C ASP A 40 19.30 -3.37 9.25
N LYS A 41 18.75 -4.59 9.45
CA LYS A 41 17.85 -4.91 10.57
C LYS A 41 18.40 -4.51 11.92
N LYS A 42 19.73 -4.64 12.12
CA LYS A 42 20.42 -4.32 13.37
C LYS A 42 20.29 -2.86 13.79
N SER A 43 20.08 -1.97 12.85
CA SER A 43 19.87 -0.56 13.14
C SER A 43 18.51 -0.34 13.85
N LEU A 44 17.47 -1.03 13.41
CA LEU A 44 16.18 -1.03 14.10
C LEU A 44 16.22 -1.83 15.41
N ASP A 45 16.98 -2.93 15.47
CA ASP A 45 17.13 -3.73 16.70
C ASP A 45 17.69 -2.91 17.87
N ARG A 46 18.52 -1.88 17.58
CA ARG A 46 19.03 -0.94 18.60
C ARG A 46 17.93 -0.06 19.23
N VAL A 47 16.79 0.03 18.55
CA VAL A 47 15.63 0.80 19.02
C VAL A 47 14.63 -0.11 19.72
N CYS A 48 14.26 -1.20 19.04
CA CYS A 48 13.29 -2.15 19.54
C CYS A 48 13.64 -3.55 18.99
N SER A 49 13.96 -4.49 19.88
CA SER A 49 14.34 -5.85 19.51
C SER A 49 13.28 -6.91 19.88
N ASP A 50 12.31 -6.56 20.68
CA ASP A 50 11.26 -7.45 21.22
C ASP A 50 9.95 -7.37 20.46
N LYS A 51 9.69 -6.27 19.75
CA LYS A 51 8.52 -6.08 18.90
C LYS A 51 8.92 -5.85 17.44
N PRO A 52 8.08 -6.23 16.46
CA PRO A 52 8.35 -5.96 15.06
C PRO A 52 8.33 -4.47 14.77
N VAL A 53 9.36 -4.02 14.04
CA VAL A 53 9.46 -2.67 13.46
C VAL A 53 9.55 -2.84 11.96
N ILE A 54 8.63 -2.24 11.21
CA ILE A 54 8.47 -2.42 9.76
C ILE A 54 8.26 -1.06 9.11
N LEU A 55 9.22 -0.65 8.29
CA LEU A 55 9.23 0.67 7.65
C LEU A 55 9.19 0.54 6.13
N GLN A 56 8.19 1.12 5.49
CA GLN A 56 8.08 1.17 4.04
C GLN A 56 8.94 2.30 3.46
N SER A 57 9.57 2.07 2.32
CA SER A 57 10.26 3.12 1.57
C SER A 57 9.29 4.18 1.03
N GLY A 58 9.80 5.39 0.77
CA GLY A 58 8.99 6.50 0.27
C GLY A 58 8.43 6.26 -1.14
N ASP A 59 9.08 5.41 -1.94
CA ASP A 59 8.62 4.99 -3.26
C ASP A 59 7.62 3.80 -3.22
N GLY A 60 7.45 3.17 -2.05
CA GLY A 60 6.53 2.05 -1.85
C GLY A 60 7.04 0.68 -2.33
N HIS A 61 8.29 0.60 -2.86
CA HIS A 61 8.85 -0.59 -3.48
C HIS A 61 9.74 -1.43 -2.55
N SER A 62 9.93 -1.02 -1.31
CA SER A 62 10.78 -1.74 -0.35
C SER A 62 10.26 -1.60 1.07
N VAL A 63 10.53 -2.62 1.88
CA VAL A 63 10.26 -2.61 3.32
C VAL A 63 11.55 -2.89 4.07
N TRP A 64 11.77 -2.19 5.17
CA TRP A 64 12.84 -2.39 6.13
C TRP A 64 12.26 -2.98 7.42
N GLY A 65 12.66 -4.21 7.76
CA GLY A 65 12.24 -4.90 8.97
C GLY A 65 13.40 -5.10 9.96
N ASN A 66 13.09 -5.05 11.25
CA ASN A 66 14.02 -5.48 12.29
C ASN A 66 14.11 -7.02 12.39
N SER A 67 15.01 -7.54 13.22
CA SER A 67 15.17 -8.99 13.41
C SER A 67 13.88 -9.66 13.89
N ARG A 68 13.11 -9.00 14.74
CA ARG A 68 11.85 -9.55 15.26
C ARG A 68 10.77 -9.67 14.19
N ALA A 69 10.66 -8.70 13.29
CA ALA A 69 9.75 -8.77 12.16
C ALA A 69 10.11 -9.95 11.22
N ILE A 70 11.39 -10.09 10.90
CA ILE A 70 11.90 -11.18 10.06
C ILE A 70 11.65 -12.56 10.69
N GLU A 71 11.87 -12.69 12.00
CA GLU A 71 11.59 -13.92 12.75
C GLU A 71 10.10 -14.28 12.71
N LEU A 72 9.21 -13.31 12.98
CA LEU A 72 7.76 -13.53 12.96
C LEU A 72 7.22 -13.87 11.57
N ALA A 73 7.83 -13.32 10.52
CA ALA A 73 7.54 -13.68 9.13
C ALA A 73 8.05 -15.07 8.74
N GLY A 74 8.82 -15.74 9.62
CA GLY A 74 9.41 -17.05 9.34
C GLY A 74 10.49 -17.04 8.24
N VAL A 75 11.12 -15.87 8.01
CA VAL A 75 12.13 -15.69 6.95
C VAL A 75 13.51 -15.99 7.51
N SER A 76 14.27 -16.84 6.80
CA SER A 76 15.60 -17.28 7.18
C SER A 76 16.59 -17.23 6.01
N ALA A 77 17.81 -17.74 6.22
CA ALA A 77 18.80 -17.89 5.15
C ALA A 77 18.36 -18.88 4.06
N GLU A 78 17.51 -19.83 4.40
CA GLU A 78 17.00 -20.87 3.51
C GLU A 78 15.72 -20.46 2.76
N THR A 79 15.07 -19.36 3.16
CA THR A 79 13.86 -18.86 2.51
C THR A 79 14.21 -18.34 1.11
N PRO A 80 13.61 -18.88 0.03
CA PRO A 80 13.88 -18.39 -1.32
C PRO A 80 13.28 -17.02 -1.53
N ASP A 81 13.83 -16.26 -2.46
CA ASP A 81 13.19 -15.05 -2.93
C ASP A 81 11.86 -15.40 -3.60
N PRO A 82 10.79 -14.67 -3.34
CA PRO A 82 9.52 -14.85 -4.03
C PRO A 82 9.63 -14.40 -5.50
N GLU A 83 8.74 -14.87 -6.35
CA GLU A 83 8.68 -14.44 -7.74
C GLU A 83 8.48 -12.92 -7.80
N GLY A 84 9.31 -12.22 -8.54
CA GLY A 84 9.27 -10.76 -8.66
C GLY A 84 9.73 -9.98 -7.43
N GLY A 85 10.28 -10.62 -6.39
CA GLY A 85 10.81 -9.96 -5.20
C GLY A 85 12.22 -10.38 -4.84
N THR A 86 12.87 -9.60 -3.99
CA THR A 86 14.24 -9.87 -3.51
C THR A 86 14.35 -9.66 -2.01
N ILE A 87 14.89 -10.63 -1.30
CA ILE A 87 15.30 -10.51 0.10
C ILE A 87 16.79 -10.17 0.10
N GLU A 88 17.13 -8.94 0.48
CA GLU A 88 18.54 -8.56 0.59
C GLU A 88 19.23 -9.33 1.73
N ARG A 89 20.45 -9.84 1.45
CA ARG A 89 21.14 -10.75 2.36
C ARG A 89 22.54 -10.28 2.70
N ASP A 90 22.95 -10.58 3.91
CA ASP A 90 24.35 -10.46 4.34
C ASP A 90 25.22 -11.57 3.72
N THR A 91 26.53 -11.45 3.86
CA THR A 91 27.51 -12.39 3.29
C THR A 91 27.38 -13.83 3.83
N ASP A 92 26.75 -14.02 4.97
CA ASP A 92 26.43 -15.31 5.57
C ASP A 92 25.10 -15.92 5.09
N GLY A 93 24.40 -15.22 4.18
CA GLY A 93 23.10 -15.63 3.62
C GLY A 93 21.90 -15.21 4.48
N SER A 94 22.10 -14.66 5.67
CA SER A 94 20.98 -14.22 6.51
C SER A 94 20.28 -12.99 5.92
N PRO A 95 18.95 -12.84 6.10
CA PRO A 95 18.23 -11.63 5.69
C PRO A 95 18.83 -10.40 6.36
N ARG A 96 19.19 -9.39 5.57
CA ARG A 96 19.82 -8.15 6.05
C ARG A 96 18.82 -7.23 6.74
N GLY A 97 17.61 -7.13 6.20
CA GLY A 97 16.57 -6.24 6.70
C GLY A 97 15.73 -5.59 5.60
N ALA A 98 16.28 -5.44 4.40
CA ALA A 98 15.57 -4.88 3.26
C ALA A 98 14.91 -5.97 2.41
N PHE A 99 13.63 -5.77 2.11
CA PHE A 99 12.77 -6.64 1.28
C PHE A 99 12.21 -5.80 0.14
N ARG A 100 12.43 -6.23 -1.10
CA ARG A 100 12.10 -5.45 -2.29
C ARG A 100 10.97 -6.08 -3.08
N GLU A 101 10.18 -5.24 -3.74
CA GLU A 101 9.05 -5.62 -4.58
C GLU A 101 8.14 -6.63 -3.87
N GLN A 102 7.79 -7.77 -4.48
CA GLN A 102 6.91 -8.77 -3.88
C GLN A 102 7.43 -9.36 -2.57
N ALA A 103 8.74 -9.30 -2.31
CA ALA A 103 9.27 -9.76 -1.03
C ALA A 103 8.79 -8.91 0.17
N GLN A 104 8.42 -7.65 -0.05
CA GLN A 104 7.92 -6.78 1.01
C GLN A 104 6.64 -7.31 1.68
N ASP A 105 5.82 -8.06 0.95
CA ASP A 105 4.55 -8.59 1.46
C ASP A 105 4.78 -9.56 2.64
N MET A 106 5.92 -10.27 2.65
CA MET A 106 6.29 -11.15 3.77
C MET A 106 6.33 -10.44 5.13
N LEU A 107 6.70 -9.15 5.14
CA LEU A 107 6.72 -8.35 6.37
C LEU A 107 5.47 -7.48 6.52
N ARG A 108 4.88 -7.01 5.43
CA ARG A 108 3.69 -6.16 5.46
C ARG A 108 2.48 -6.88 6.07
N ASP A 109 2.38 -8.19 5.84
CA ASP A 109 1.32 -9.03 6.41
C ASP A 109 1.32 -9.08 7.96
N LEU A 110 2.43 -8.68 8.58
CA LEU A 110 2.52 -8.53 10.03
C LEU A 110 1.93 -7.21 10.56
N ILE A 111 1.70 -6.24 9.68
CA ILE A 111 1.14 -4.93 10.06
C ILE A 111 -0.38 -5.09 10.16
N PRO A 112 -0.97 -4.91 11.34
CA PRO A 112 -2.42 -4.99 11.46
C PRO A 112 -3.08 -3.84 10.68
N GLU A 113 -4.22 -4.13 10.06
CA GLU A 113 -5.03 -3.08 9.47
C GLU A 113 -5.44 -2.07 10.56
N PRO A 114 -5.35 -0.75 10.31
CA PRO A 114 -5.84 0.24 11.23
C PRO A 114 -7.32 0.03 11.54
N THR A 115 -7.70 0.29 12.78
CA THR A 115 -9.11 0.27 13.19
C THR A 115 -9.90 1.38 12.49
N ILE A 116 -11.23 1.27 12.45
CA ILE A 116 -12.12 2.32 11.92
C ILE A 116 -11.82 3.66 12.60
N GLU A 117 -11.64 3.68 13.92
CA GLU A 117 -11.33 4.92 14.65
C GLU A 117 -9.96 5.51 14.32
N GLU A 118 -8.96 4.68 14.02
CA GLU A 118 -7.65 5.15 13.53
C GLU A 118 -7.77 5.72 12.12
N TYR A 119 -8.49 5.04 11.22
CA TYR A 119 -8.77 5.58 9.89
C TYR A 119 -9.56 6.89 9.94
N LYS A 120 -10.57 7.02 10.80
CA LYS A 120 -11.30 8.29 10.98
C LYS A 120 -10.34 9.43 11.36
N LYS A 121 -9.42 9.20 12.29
CA LYS A 121 -8.39 10.20 12.65
C LYS A 121 -7.48 10.56 11.47
N LEU A 122 -7.02 9.56 10.71
CA LEU A 122 -6.16 9.78 9.53
C LEU A 122 -6.89 10.57 8.44
N ILE A 123 -8.13 10.21 8.12
CA ILE A 123 -8.96 10.91 7.12
C ILE A 123 -9.20 12.36 7.56
N MET A 124 -9.47 12.60 8.84
CA MET A 124 -9.67 13.94 9.38
C MET A 124 -8.40 14.80 9.27
N LEU A 125 -7.24 14.26 9.61
CA LEU A 125 -5.96 14.95 9.45
C LEU A 125 -5.66 15.25 7.97
N PHE A 126 -5.89 14.27 7.11
CA PHE A 126 -5.69 14.42 5.66
C PHE A 126 -6.59 15.50 5.07
N GLN A 127 -7.89 15.50 5.38
CA GLN A 127 -8.80 16.53 4.87
C GLN A 127 -8.44 17.93 5.37
N ASP A 128 -8.00 18.08 6.62
CA ASP A 128 -7.59 19.38 7.17
C ASP A 128 -6.33 19.88 6.45
N MET A 129 -5.38 18.99 6.15
CA MET A 129 -4.21 19.32 5.34
C MET A 129 -4.62 19.73 3.91
N MET A 130 -5.47 18.95 3.24
CA MET A 130 -5.93 19.26 1.88
C MET A 130 -6.71 20.58 1.84
N ALA A 131 -7.60 20.80 2.79
CA ALA A 131 -8.35 22.05 2.90
C ALA A 131 -7.44 23.27 3.13
N SER A 132 -6.33 23.11 3.88
CA SER A 132 -5.36 24.18 4.09
C SER A 132 -4.63 24.60 2.80
N TYR A 133 -4.53 23.71 1.82
CA TYR A 133 -4.02 24.01 0.47
C TYR A 133 -5.11 24.49 -0.50
N GLY A 134 -6.36 24.60 -0.04
CA GLY A 134 -7.49 25.08 -0.85
C GLY A 134 -8.18 23.98 -1.68
N HIS A 135 -7.87 22.70 -1.45
CA HIS A 135 -8.59 21.61 -2.10
C HIS A 135 -10.00 21.46 -1.51
N THR A 136 -11.00 21.37 -2.37
CA THR A 136 -12.40 21.14 -2.00
C THR A 136 -12.89 19.73 -2.32
N ALA A 137 -12.09 18.98 -3.06
CA ALA A 137 -12.32 17.57 -3.39
C ALA A 137 -10.99 16.83 -3.54
N VAL A 138 -11.01 15.57 -3.21
CA VAL A 138 -9.88 14.61 -3.41
C VAL A 138 -10.44 13.33 -4.00
N PHE A 139 -9.56 12.54 -4.62
CA PHE A 139 -9.90 11.25 -5.18
C PHE A 139 -8.99 10.19 -4.55
N ASP A 140 -9.61 9.19 -3.93
CA ASP A 140 -8.91 8.00 -3.46
C ASP A 140 -9.07 6.90 -4.52
N PRO A 141 -7.99 6.60 -5.26
CA PRO A 141 -8.07 5.72 -6.43
C PRO A 141 -8.07 4.23 -6.09
N MET A 142 -7.99 3.85 -4.81
CA MET A 142 -7.84 2.44 -4.45
C MET A 142 -8.43 2.16 -3.06
N VAL A 143 -9.73 1.85 -3.03
CA VAL A 143 -10.44 1.50 -1.80
C VAL A 143 -10.91 0.05 -1.87
N ASP A 144 -10.50 -0.76 -0.91
CA ASP A 144 -11.05 -2.11 -0.77
C ASP A 144 -12.43 -2.06 -0.13
N LEU A 145 -13.37 -2.84 -0.69
CA LEU A 145 -14.75 -2.92 -0.21
C LEU A 145 -14.89 -3.54 1.19
N ASP A 146 -13.89 -4.32 1.61
CA ASP A 146 -13.88 -4.99 2.92
C ASP A 146 -13.04 -4.24 3.96
N SER A 147 -12.45 -3.09 3.59
CA SER A 147 -11.54 -2.36 4.48
C SER A 147 -12.26 -1.57 5.56
N ASN A 148 -11.65 -1.49 6.73
CA ASN A 148 -12.05 -0.56 7.79
C ASN A 148 -12.00 0.91 7.32
N MET A 149 -11.18 1.21 6.32
CA MET A 149 -11.09 2.55 5.73
C MET A 149 -12.39 2.96 5.05
N LEU A 150 -13.03 2.06 4.29
CA LEU A 150 -14.31 2.36 3.65
C LEU A 150 -15.41 2.65 4.69
N GLU A 151 -15.46 1.86 5.77
CA GLU A 151 -16.44 2.12 6.83
C GLU A 151 -16.13 3.42 7.58
N ALA A 152 -14.85 3.75 7.79
CA ALA A 152 -14.45 5.04 8.38
C ALA A 152 -14.91 6.23 7.52
N TYR A 153 -14.75 6.16 6.19
CA TYR A 153 -15.30 7.18 5.29
C TYR A 153 -16.83 7.31 5.44
N ARG A 154 -17.55 6.20 5.49
CA ARG A 154 -19.00 6.17 5.61
C ARG A 154 -19.48 6.75 6.94
N GLU A 155 -18.81 6.41 8.03
CA GLU A 155 -19.15 6.94 9.35
C GLU A 155 -18.93 8.45 9.40
N LEU A 156 -17.78 8.94 8.95
CA LEU A 156 -17.48 10.38 8.93
C LEU A 156 -18.48 11.17 8.08
N ASP A 157 -18.90 10.64 6.94
CA ASP A 157 -19.90 11.27 6.08
C ASP A 157 -21.29 11.29 6.75
N ARG A 158 -21.67 10.18 7.38
CA ARG A 158 -22.94 10.04 8.13
C ARG A 158 -22.99 10.99 9.34
N GLU A 159 -21.88 11.15 10.03
CA GLU A 159 -21.71 12.04 11.18
C GLU A 159 -21.57 13.52 10.77
N GLY A 160 -21.43 13.82 9.48
CA GLY A 160 -21.24 15.17 8.97
C GLY A 160 -19.89 15.80 9.33
N MET A 161 -18.87 14.96 9.54
CA MET A 161 -17.53 15.37 9.93
C MET A 161 -16.63 15.72 8.73
N LEU A 162 -17.01 15.32 7.52
CA LEU A 162 -16.28 15.67 6.31
C LEU A 162 -16.48 17.12 5.92
N LYS A 163 -15.43 17.77 5.41
CA LYS A 163 -15.40 19.18 4.96
C LYS A 163 -15.15 19.31 3.46
N ILE A 164 -14.55 18.30 2.85
CA ILE A 164 -14.24 18.23 1.42
C ILE A 164 -14.88 16.97 0.83
N LYS A 165 -15.05 16.96 -0.48
CA LYS A 165 -15.54 15.76 -1.19
C LYS A 165 -14.47 14.70 -1.33
N PHE A 166 -14.87 13.42 -1.19
CA PHE A 166 -14.04 12.26 -1.47
C PHE A 166 -14.67 11.43 -2.59
N GLY A 167 -14.02 11.36 -3.75
CA GLY A 167 -14.31 10.36 -4.77
C GLY A 167 -13.59 9.07 -4.42
N LEU A 168 -14.29 7.94 -4.41
CA LEU A 168 -13.72 6.64 -4.07
C LEU A 168 -13.78 5.71 -5.28
N ALA A 169 -12.65 5.06 -5.62
CA ALA A 169 -12.61 4.01 -6.62
C ALA A 169 -12.42 2.65 -5.94
N TYR A 170 -13.38 1.75 -6.15
CA TYR A 170 -13.35 0.42 -5.58
C TYR A 170 -12.43 -0.51 -6.36
N LEU A 171 -11.50 -1.15 -5.67
CA LEU A 171 -10.51 -2.04 -6.27
C LEU A 171 -11.17 -3.27 -6.89
N SER A 172 -10.89 -3.53 -8.17
CA SER A 172 -11.25 -4.77 -8.85
C SER A 172 -10.06 -5.74 -8.90
N ALA A 173 -10.33 -7.02 -8.68
CA ALA A 173 -9.37 -8.10 -8.88
C ALA A 173 -9.55 -8.73 -10.26
N PRO A 174 -8.49 -8.89 -11.09
CA PRO A 174 -8.60 -9.52 -12.40
C PRO A 174 -9.12 -10.97 -12.36
N GLU A 175 -8.90 -11.65 -11.23
CA GLU A 175 -9.30 -13.07 -11.04
C GLU A 175 -10.81 -13.23 -10.94
N ASN A 176 -11.50 -12.29 -10.28
CA ASN A 176 -12.95 -12.35 -10.06
C ASN A 176 -13.62 -10.97 -10.15
N PRO A 177 -13.63 -10.36 -11.35
CA PRO A 177 -14.16 -9.01 -11.52
C PRO A 177 -15.68 -8.92 -11.32
N GLU A 178 -16.41 -10.00 -11.56
CA GLU A 178 -17.87 -10.05 -11.41
C GLU A 178 -18.28 -9.88 -9.94
N LEU A 179 -17.50 -10.38 -9.00
CA LEU A 179 -17.76 -10.25 -7.57
C LEU A 179 -17.82 -8.77 -7.15
N LEU A 180 -16.91 -7.96 -7.67
CA LEU A 180 -16.93 -6.52 -7.39
C LEU A 180 -18.25 -5.88 -7.84
N LEU A 181 -18.73 -6.21 -9.05
CA LEU A 181 -19.97 -5.65 -9.58
C LEU A 181 -21.19 -6.08 -8.77
N GLU A 182 -21.23 -7.31 -8.28
CA GLU A 182 -22.28 -7.79 -7.37
C GLU A 182 -22.27 -6.99 -6.07
N ARG A 183 -21.11 -6.83 -5.47
CA ARG A 183 -20.93 -6.08 -4.21
C ARG A 183 -21.21 -4.59 -4.38
N CYS A 184 -20.79 -3.99 -5.48
CA CYS A 184 -21.09 -2.57 -5.77
C CYS A 184 -22.59 -2.30 -5.87
N ARG A 185 -23.42 -3.28 -6.27
CA ARG A 185 -24.88 -3.13 -6.29
C ARG A 185 -25.50 -3.05 -4.89
N GLU A 186 -24.86 -3.66 -3.90
CA GLU A 186 -25.29 -3.65 -2.50
C GLU A 186 -24.85 -2.40 -1.76
N ILE A 187 -23.83 -1.70 -2.26
CA ILE A 187 -23.28 -0.49 -1.67
C ILE A 187 -23.98 0.73 -2.26
N PRO A 188 -24.55 1.63 -1.46
CA PRO A 188 -25.09 2.87 -1.97
C PRO A 188 -23.99 3.66 -2.70
N ARG A 189 -24.25 4.09 -3.94
CA ARG A 189 -23.35 4.92 -4.75
C ARG A 189 -22.93 6.20 -4.04
N PHE A 190 -23.84 6.73 -3.23
CA PHE A 190 -23.63 7.92 -2.44
C PHE A 190 -23.92 7.61 -0.98
N ASN A 191 -23.08 8.05 -0.11
CA ASN A 191 -23.40 8.05 1.31
C ASN A 191 -24.44 9.10 1.64
N SER A 192 -25.12 8.90 2.75
CA SER A 192 -26.20 9.80 3.23
C SER A 192 -25.76 11.24 3.51
N GLY A 193 -24.46 11.46 3.76
CA GLY A 193 -23.87 12.77 4.08
C GLY A 193 -23.58 13.67 2.88
N LYS A 194 -23.46 13.15 1.67
CA LYS A 194 -23.25 13.88 0.40
C LYS A 194 -21.80 14.27 0.05
N LEU A 195 -20.81 13.95 0.86
CA LEU A 195 -19.40 14.26 0.57
C LEU A 195 -18.58 13.05 0.14
N ILE A 196 -19.17 11.85 0.16
CA ILE A 196 -18.59 10.64 -0.43
C ILE A 196 -19.26 10.30 -1.74
N GLU A 197 -18.47 10.09 -2.77
CA GLU A 197 -18.90 9.65 -4.10
C GLU A 197 -18.16 8.37 -4.48
N GLY A 198 -18.76 7.22 -4.23
CA GLY A 198 -18.24 5.89 -4.54
C GLY A 198 -18.80 5.39 -5.89
N THR A 199 -18.47 6.07 -6.99
CA THR A 199 -18.97 5.74 -8.34
C THR A 199 -17.91 5.21 -9.28
N PHE A 200 -16.70 4.99 -8.80
CA PHE A 200 -15.57 4.57 -9.62
C PHE A 200 -15.17 3.13 -9.32
N VAL A 201 -14.68 2.44 -10.35
CA VAL A 201 -14.04 1.14 -10.23
C VAL A 201 -12.58 1.27 -10.64
N LYS A 202 -11.65 0.86 -9.77
CA LYS A 202 -10.22 0.83 -10.04
C LYS A 202 -9.84 -0.47 -10.73
N VAL A 203 -9.15 -0.34 -11.86
CA VAL A 203 -8.63 -1.47 -12.64
C VAL A 203 -7.14 -1.32 -12.84
N PHE A 204 -6.35 -2.24 -12.32
CA PHE A 204 -4.95 -2.39 -12.70
C PHE A 204 -4.88 -3.18 -14.01
N VAL A 205 -4.30 -2.57 -15.06
CA VAL A 205 -4.16 -3.21 -16.37
C VAL A 205 -2.78 -3.82 -16.59
N ASP A 206 -1.78 -3.31 -15.89
CA ASP A 206 -0.38 -3.74 -15.88
C ASP A 206 0.31 -3.25 -14.60
N GLY A 207 1.64 -3.29 -14.57
CA GLY A 207 2.45 -2.81 -13.46
C GLY A 207 3.03 -1.40 -13.70
N VAL A 208 4.25 -1.17 -13.20
CA VAL A 208 4.96 0.12 -13.24
C VAL A 208 6.28 0.02 -14.00
N VAL A 209 6.65 1.09 -14.70
CA VAL A 209 7.88 1.15 -15.52
C VAL A 209 9.13 0.98 -14.66
N GLU A 210 9.18 1.65 -13.52
CA GLU A 210 10.30 1.64 -12.57
C GLU A 210 10.56 0.24 -11.99
N GLY A 211 9.49 -0.53 -11.74
CA GLY A 211 9.56 -1.92 -11.30
C GLY A 211 9.80 -2.92 -12.44
N GLY A 212 9.81 -2.47 -13.71
CA GLY A 212 9.96 -3.33 -14.86
C GLY A 212 8.78 -4.27 -15.09
N THR A 213 7.58 -3.90 -14.67
CA THR A 213 6.35 -4.71 -14.75
C THR A 213 5.26 -4.09 -15.64
N ALA A 214 5.41 -2.82 -16.06
CA ALA A 214 4.49 -2.20 -17.01
C ALA A 214 4.55 -2.90 -18.38
N TYR A 215 3.40 -3.05 -19.05
CA TYR A 215 3.30 -3.70 -20.35
C TYR A 215 3.62 -2.71 -21.47
N LEU A 216 4.82 -2.82 -22.03
CA LEU A 216 5.39 -1.89 -23.00
C LEU A 216 5.27 -2.38 -24.44
N LYS A 217 5.24 -1.46 -25.39
CA LYS A 217 5.31 -1.78 -26.84
C LYS A 217 6.68 -2.24 -27.27
N GLU A 218 7.73 -1.77 -26.59
CA GLU A 218 9.13 -2.12 -26.85
C GLU A 218 9.67 -2.86 -25.61
N ALA A 219 10.63 -3.77 -25.84
CA ALA A 219 11.24 -4.50 -24.74
C ALA A 219 12.01 -3.56 -23.80
N TYR A 220 12.03 -3.91 -22.52
CA TYR A 220 12.84 -3.20 -21.54
C TYR A 220 14.31 -3.23 -21.93
N CYS A 221 15.00 -2.08 -21.87
CA CYS A 221 16.41 -1.96 -22.28
C CYS A 221 17.35 -2.89 -21.51
N ASN A 222 17.04 -3.15 -20.24
CA ASN A 222 17.80 -4.03 -19.34
C ASN A 222 17.36 -5.51 -19.38
N ARG A 223 16.26 -5.83 -20.14
CA ARG A 223 15.69 -7.19 -20.29
C ARG A 223 15.28 -7.41 -21.75
N PRO A 224 16.23 -7.68 -22.66
CA PRO A 224 15.91 -7.88 -24.07
C PRO A 224 14.86 -8.96 -24.30
N GLY A 225 13.80 -8.65 -25.05
CA GLY A 225 12.69 -9.56 -25.34
C GLY A 225 11.61 -9.64 -24.26
N TYR A 226 11.75 -8.94 -23.14
CA TYR A 226 10.73 -8.83 -22.12
C TYR A 226 9.98 -7.50 -22.22
N PHE A 227 8.67 -7.56 -22.25
CA PHE A 227 7.77 -6.41 -22.50
C PHE A 227 6.90 -6.06 -21.29
N GLY A 228 7.06 -6.75 -20.16
CA GLY A 228 6.11 -6.73 -19.06
C GLY A 228 4.92 -7.65 -19.31
N GLU A 229 3.92 -7.58 -18.45
CA GLU A 229 2.74 -8.47 -18.53
C GLU A 229 1.45 -7.65 -18.40
N ALA A 230 0.49 -7.93 -19.30
CA ALA A 230 -0.86 -7.43 -19.17
C ALA A 230 -1.63 -8.30 -18.17
N LEU A 231 -2.23 -7.68 -17.15
CA LEU A 231 -3.03 -8.41 -16.14
C LEU A 231 -4.39 -8.90 -16.66
N TRP A 232 -4.82 -8.40 -17.81
CA TRP A 232 -6.09 -8.72 -18.42
C TRP A 232 -5.91 -9.16 -19.87
N SER A 233 -6.67 -10.16 -20.30
CA SER A 233 -6.88 -10.33 -21.75
C SER A 233 -7.83 -9.24 -22.26
N GLN A 234 -7.63 -8.79 -23.50
CA GLN A 234 -8.44 -7.72 -24.11
C GLN A 234 -9.95 -8.02 -24.03
N ASP A 235 -10.35 -9.26 -24.35
CA ASP A 235 -11.76 -9.65 -24.34
C ASP A 235 -12.38 -9.65 -22.93
N LYS A 236 -11.58 -10.04 -21.91
CA LYS A 236 -12.04 -10.01 -20.51
C LYS A 236 -12.20 -8.58 -20.03
N LEU A 237 -11.21 -7.73 -20.32
CA LEU A 237 -11.24 -6.30 -19.96
C LEU A 237 -12.43 -5.60 -20.64
N ASN A 238 -12.65 -5.81 -21.94
CA ASN A 238 -13.78 -5.21 -22.67
C ASN A 238 -15.12 -5.58 -22.05
N ARG A 239 -15.35 -6.87 -21.77
CA ARG A 239 -16.59 -7.34 -21.13
C ARG A 239 -16.78 -6.75 -19.74
N PHE A 240 -15.71 -6.66 -18.97
CA PHE A 240 -15.77 -6.06 -17.65
C PHE A 240 -16.11 -4.56 -17.72
N CYS A 241 -15.44 -3.80 -18.60
CA CYS A 241 -15.75 -2.38 -18.83
C CYS A 241 -17.21 -2.16 -19.24
N GLU A 242 -17.72 -2.99 -20.16
CA GLU A 242 -19.15 -2.94 -20.55
C GLU A 242 -20.09 -3.19 -19.36
N ALA A 243 -19.75 -4.13 -18.49
CA ALA A 243 -20.56 -4.44 -17.31
C ALA A 243 -20.52 -3.31 -16.28
N VAL A 244 -19.34 -2.69 -16.05
CA VAL A 244 -19.16 -1.53 -15.18
C VAL A 244 -19.96 -0.33 -15.69
N ASP A 245 -19.85 -0.01 -16.98
CA ASP A 245 -20.58 1.09 -17.62
C ASP A 245 -22.11 0.85 -17.55
N LYS A 246 -22.58 -0.34 -17.88
CA LYS A 246 -24.02 -0.71 -17.74
C LYS A 246 -24.51 -0.63 -16.29
N ALA A 247 -23.67 -0.89 -15.33
CA ALA A 247 -23.98 -0.70 -13.91
C ALA A 247 -23.94 0.79 -13.51
N GLY A 248 -23.43 1.66 -14.41
CA GLY A 248 -23.36 3.09 -14.28
C GLY A 248 -22.24 3.54 -13.35
N TYR A 249 -21.14 2.82 -13.29
CA TYR A 249 -19.91 3.22 -12.63
C TYR A 249 -18.90 3.77 -13.64
N ASP A 250 -18.10 4.73 -13.23
CA ASP A 250 -16.93 5.19 -13.95
C ASP A 250 -15.75 4.25 -13.75
N ILE A 251 -14.79 4.22 -14.68
CA ILE A 251 -13.62 3.35 -14.60
C ILE A 251 -12.35 4.20 -14.48
N HIS A 252 -11.53 3.84 -13.51
CA HIS A 252 -10.19 4.39 -13.31
C HIS A 252 -9.14 3.30 -13.57
N PHE A 253 -8.34 3.48 -14.61
CA PHE A 253 -7.22 2.59 -14.95
C PHE A 253 -5.92 3.10 -14.36
#